data_e63c709b401917ff281e7dca71e39a9b
#
_entry.id   e63c709b401917ff281e7dca71e39a9b
#
_cell.length_a   1.000
_cell.length_b   1.000
_cell.length_c   1.000
_cell.angle_alpha   90.00
_cell.angle_beta   90.00
_cell.angle_gamma   90.00
#
_symmetry.space_group_name_H-M   'P 1'
#
loop_
_entity.id
_entity.type
_entity.pdbx_description
1 polymer ?
#
loop_
_entity_poly.entity_id
_entity_poly.type
_entity_poly.pdbx_seq_one_letter_code
_entity_poly.pdbx_strand_id
1 'polypeptide(L)'
;MGKKFEDLTGKQFGDWTVLYRDTSKRPTYFVCKCKCGNIKSVRSHCLSHGLSKSCGCACSTKGIIKGNQYDLSGDVGIGYTTNTNIKFFFDKEDYDKISKYTWRENERGYIATSLNNYDGKGHNKTMFLHQLVMGSTNSQVIDHKDRNKRNCVKSNLHFTTQQQNILNRPMQKNNTSGYVGVSINKDIKTNKGKKYSAHISKDNKTYSKSFYTIEEAVAWRREMEDKLFSEFYIYKKDKLNE
;
A
#
# COMPACT_ATOMS: atom_id res chain seq x y z
N MET A 1 -17.94 -54.31 3.52
CA MET A 1 -17.11 -54.48 2.28
C MET A 1 -16.23 -53.25 2.13
N GLY A 2 -14.87 -53.40 2.24
CA GLY A 2 -13.92 -52.28 2.02
C GLY A 2 -13.94 -51.87 0.57
N LYS A 3 -14.02 -50.57 0.24
CA LYS A 3 -13.92 -50.06 -1.13
C LYS A 3 -12.59 -50.49 -1.72
N LYS A 4 -12.66 -51.22 -2.85
CA LYS A 4 -11.49 -51.68 -3.62
C LYS A 4 -10.68 -50.43 -4.04
N PHE A 5 -9.35 -50.52 -3.87
CA PHE A 5 -8.43 -49.47 -4.33
C PHE A 5 -8.57 -49.31 -5.85
N GLU A 6 -8.79 -48.08 -6.29
CA GLU A 6 -8.82 -47.74 -7.72
C GLU A 6 -7.57 -46.94 -8.05
N ASP A 7 -6.80 -47.44 -9.05
CA ASP A 7 -5.68 -46.70 -9.59
C ASP A 7 -6.19 -45.61 -10.55
N LEU A 8 -5.81 -44.35 -10.27
CA LEU A 8 -6.18 -43.22 -11.09
C LEU A 8 -5.07 -42.73 -12.01
N THR A 9 -3.94 -43.44 -12.07
CA THR A 9 -2.79 -43.08 -12.92
C THR A 9 -3.21 -42.94 -14.39
N GLY A 10 -2.77 -41.85 -15.04
CA GLY A 10 -3.11 -41.47 -16.40
C GLY A 10 -4.48 -40.82 -16.60
N LYS A 11 -5.38 -40.86 -15.59
CA LYS A 11 -6.69 -40.22 -15.70
C LYS A 11 -6.60 -38.70 -15.56
N GLN A 12 -7.55 -38.00 -16.19
CA GLN A 12 -7.71 -36.55 -16.09
C GLN A 12 -8.91 -36.17 -15.19
N PHE A 13 -8.70 -35.16 -14.33
CA PHE A 13 -9.71 -34.57 -13.45
C PHE A 13 -9.64 -33.04 -13.53
N GLY A 14 -10.47 -32.45 -14.37
CA GLY A 14 -10.36 -31.03 -14.71
C GLY A 14 -9.02 -30.74 -15.42
N ASP A 15 -8.23 -29.84 -14.86
CA ASP A 15 -6.87 -29.49 -15.37
C ASP A 15 -5.76 -30.43 -14.84
N TRP A 16 -6.10 -31.39 -13.99
CA TRP A 16 -5.17 -32.36 -13.45
C TRP A 16 -4.99 -33.58 -14.37
N THR A 17 -3.75 -33.98 -14.62
CA THR A 17 -3.36 -35.30 -15.15
C THR A 17 -2.68 -36.04 -14.01
N VAL A 18 -3.19 -37.21 -13.64
CA VAL A 18 -2.60 -38.07 -12.62
C VAL A 18 -1.36 -38.75 -13.15
N LEU A 19 -0.21 -38.54 -12.49
CA LEU A 19 1.07 -39.12 -12.91
C LEU A 19 1.31 -40.50 -12.27
N TYR A 20 1.21 -40.54 -10.95
CA TYR A 20 1.41 -41.76 -10.15
C TYR A 20 0.89 -41.61 -8.75
N ARG A 21 0.79 -42.73 -8.01
CA ARG A 21 0.36 -42.74 -6.61
C ARG A 21 1.46 -42.21 -5.71
N ASP A 22 1.11 -41.27 -4.81
CA ASP A 22 2.00 -40.80 -3.73
C ASP A 22 1.91 -41.77 -2.55
N THR A 23 2.89 -42.63 -2.41
CA THR A 23 2.95 -43.64 -1.34
C THR A 23 3.41 -43.07 0.00
N SER A 24 3.95 -41.85 0.00
CA SER A 24 4.42 -41.17 1.23
C SER A 24 3.29 -40.62 2.10
N LYS A 25 2.04 -40.56 1.57
CA LYS A 25 0.90 -39.94 2.23
C LYS A 25 -0.27 -40.88 2.47
N ARG A 26 -0.96 -40.66 3.59
CA ARG A 26 -2.22 -41.34 3.92
C ARG A 26 -3.29 -40.30 4.29
N PRO A 27 -4.57 -40.50 3.95
CA PRO A 27 -5.12 -41.57 3.10
C PRO A 27 -4.57 -41.50 1.65
N THR A 28 -5.13 -42.13 0.67
CA THR A 28 -4.58 -42.26 -0.68
C THR A 28 -4.45 -40.89 -1.40
N TYR A 29 -3.24 -40.57 -1.84
CA TYR A 29 -2.89 -39.41 -2.65
C TYR A 29 -2.28 -39.84 -3.98
N PHE A 30 -2.40 -38.94 -4.97
CA PHE A 30 -1.76 -39.07 -6.29
C PHE A 30 -0.95 -37.81 -6.60
N VAL A 31 0.23 -37.97 -7.16
CA VAL A 31 0.98 -36.87 -7.74
C VAL A 31 0.35 -36.53 -9.09
N CYS A 32 -0.09 -35.27 -9.21
CA CYS A 32 -0.81 -34.81 -10.39
C CYS A 32 -0.10 -33.59 -10.98
N LYS A 33 -0.07 -33.56 -12.33
CA LYS A 33 0.41 -32.40 -13.10
C LYS A 33 -0.80 -31.58 -13.58
N CYS A 34 -0.81 -30.31 -13.25
CA CYS A 34 -1.83 -29.41 -13.75
C CYS A 34 -1.50 -28.96 -15.18
N LYS A 35 -2.52 -28.59 -15.96
CA LYS A 35 -2.36 -28.05 -17.32
C LYS A 35 -1.39 -26.87 -17.39
N CYS A 36 -1.25 -26.08 -16.31
CA CYS A 36 -0.27 -24.99 -16.20
C CYS A 36 1.17 -25.45 -15.93
N GLY A 37 1.44 -26.78 -15.87
CA GLY A 37 2.75 -27.35 -15.58
C GLY A 37 3.04 -27.63 -14.10
N ASN A 38 2.25 -27.10 -13.17
CA ASN A 38 2.48 -27.24 -11.73
C ASN A 38 2.19 -28.68 -11.27
N ILE A 39 3.07 -29.26 -10.44
CA ILE A 39 2.93 -30.63 -9.91
C ILE A 39 2.60 -30.57 -8.43
N LYS A 40 1.56 -31.28 -8.01
CA LYS A 40 1.12 -31.37 -6.61
C LYS A 40 0.60 -32.77 -6.28
N SER A 41 0.74 -33.16 -5.01
CA SER A 41 0.08 -34.33 -4.46
C SER A 41 -1.35 -33.98 -4.06
N VAL A 42 -2.33 -34.66 -4.66
CA VAL A 42 -3.78 -34.41 -4.48
C VAL A 42 -4.45 -35.64 -3.91
N ARG A 43 -5.34 -35.47 -2.96
CA ARG A 43 -6.08 -36.58 -2.32
C ARG A 43 -7.00 -37.25 -3.34
N SER A 44 -6.99 -38.59 -3.41
CA SER A 44 -7.83 -39.38 -4.33
C SER A 44 -9.30 -38.99 -4.29
N HIS A 45 -9.88 -38.88 -3.10
CA HIS A 45 -11.27 -38.42 -2.90
C HIS A 45 -11.55 -37.06 -3.56
N CYS A 46 -10.60 -36.11 -3.48
CA CYS A 46 -10.79 -34.77 -4.05
C CYS A 46 -10.75 -34.79 -5.59
N LEU A 47 -10.04 -35.72 -6.18
CA LEU A 47 -10.01 -35.93 -7.63
C LEU A 47 -11.35 -36.55 -8.09
N SER A 48 -11.71 -37.72 -7.53
CA SER A 48 -12.89 -38.48 -7.97
C SER A 48 -14.22 -37.77 -7.75
N HIS A 49 -14.32 -36.88 -6.74
CA HIS A 49 -15.53 -36.09 -6.46
C HIS A 49 -15.49 -34.67 -7.05
N GLY A 50 -14.48 -34.34 -7.87
CA GLY A 50 -14.35 -33.04 -8.52
C GLY A 50 -14.13 -31.86 -7.55
N LEU A 51 -13.72 -32.15 -6.29
CA LEU A 51 -13.42 -31.13 -5.29
C LEU A 51 -12.08 -30.40 -5.56
N SER A 52 -11.20 -31.03 -6.35
CA SER A 52 -9.96 -30.43 -6.83
C SER A 52 -9.89 -30.56 -8.34
N LYS A 53 -10.08 -29.48 -9.05
CA LYS A 53 -10.09 -29.44 -10.53
C LYS A 53 -8.82 -28.89 -11.14
N SER A 54 -7.98 -28.19 -10.35
CA SER A 54 -6.72 -27.59 -10.80
C SER A 54 -5.80 -27.30 -9.62
N CYS A 55 -4.55 -26.87 -9.86
CA CYS A 55 -3.63 -26.43 -8.79
C CYS A 55 -4.01 -25.10 -8.11
N GLY A 56 -5.14 -24.53 -8.50
CA GLY A 56 -5.55 -23.18 -8.15
C GLY A 56 -5.19 -22.13 -9.21
N CYS A 57 -4.50 -22.53 -10.28
CA CYS A 57 -4.17 -21.62 -11.39
C CYS A 57 -5.40 -21.15 -12.17
N ALA A 58 -6.45 -21.98 -12.24
CA ALA A 58 -7.73 -21.65 -12.89
C ALA A 58 -8.74 -20.97 -11.94
N CYS A 59 -8.43 -20.89 -10.64
CA CYS A 59 -9.32 -20.28 -9.65
C CYS A 59 -9.25 -18.74 -9.66
N SER A 60 -8.42 -18.18 -10.51
CA SER A 60 -8.39 -16.74 -10.74
C SER A 60 -9.10 -16.44 -12.03
N THR A 61 -10.28 -15.86 -11.94
CA THR A 61 -10.85 -14.94 -12.91
C THR A 61 -9.87 -14.58 -14.02
N LYS A 62 -10.26 -14.88 -15.26
CA LYS A 62 -9.65 -14.46 -16.53
C LYS A 62 -8.38 -13.60 -16.38
N GLY A 63 -7.21 -14.20 -16.60
CA GLY A 63 -6.00 -13.42 -16.93
C GLY A 63 -5.21 -12.82 -15.77
N ILE A 64 -5.28 -13.35 -14.54
CA ILE A 64 -4.37 -12.88 -13.49
C ILE A 64 -2.96 -13.36 -13.79
N ILE A 65 -2.18 -12.44 -14.30
CA ILE A 65 -0.73 -12.56 -14.40
C ILE A 65 -0.21 -12.78 -12.98
N LYS A 66 0.45 -13.91 -12.74
CA LYS A 66 1.10 -14.18 -11.46
C LYS A 66 2.31 -13.25 -11.33
N GLY A 67 2.11 -12.14 -10.63
CA GLY A 67 3.13 -11.12 -10.41
C GLY A 67 2.76 -9.77 -11.02
N ASN A 68 3.54 -8.78 -10.66
CA ASN A 68 3.40 -7.45 -11.25
C ASN A 68 4.08 -7.42 -12.62
N GLN A 69 3.52 -6.66 -13.54
CA GLN A 69 4.20 -6.28 -14.77
C GLN A 69 5.08 -5.07 -14.49
N TYR A 70 6.21 -4.99 -15.22
CA TYR A 70 7.17 -3.91 -15.08
C TYR A 70 7.59 -3.41 -16.46
N ASP A 71 7.78 -2.11 -16.57
CA ASP A 71 8.38 -1.43 -17.71
C ASP A 71 9.61 -0.67 -17.22
N LEU A 72 10.78 -1.01 -17.75
CA LEU A 72 12.07 -0.41 -17.40
C LEU A 72 12.68 0.37 -18.57
N SER A 73 11.91 0.68 -19.61
CA SER A 73 12.41 1.36 -20.82
C SER A 73 12.69 2.84 -20.60
N GLY A 74 11.87 3.52 -19.74
CA GLY A 74 12.02 4.96 -19.42
C GLY A 74 13.10 5.27 -18.39
N ASP A 75 13.19 6.48 -17.89
CA ASP A 75 14.18 6.91 -16.87
C ASP A 75 13.89 6.29 -15.50
N VAL A 76 12.63 6.12 -15.17
CA VAL A 76 12.15 5.44 -13.95
C VAL A 76 11.50 4.10 -14.29
N GLY A 77 11.52 3.19 -13.33
CA GLY A 77 10.78 1.93 -13.42
C GLY A 77 9.28 2.16 -13.19
N ILE A 78 8.45 1.54 -14.02
CA ILE A 78 6.99 1.52 -13.87
C ILE A 78 6.55 0.11 -13.54
N GLY A 79 5.83 -0.05 -12.42
CA GLY A 79 5.17 -1.31 -12.08
C GLY A 79 3.65 -1.18 -12.18
N TYR A 80 2.96 -2.30 -12.37
CA TYR A 80 1.50 -2.35 -12.43
C TYR A 80 0.97 -3.24 -11.31
N THR A 81 0.04 -2.72 -10.52
CA THR A 81 -0.55 -3.47 -9.39
C THR A 81 -1.40 -4.65 -9.87
N THR A 82 -1.37 -5.76 -9.12
CA THR A 82 -2.06 -7.00 -9.52
C THR A 82 -3.57 -6.97 -9.33
N ASN A 83 -4.09 -6.08 -8.47
CA ASN A 83 -5.52 -5.99 -8.17
C ASN A 83 -6.26 -4.95 -9.02
N THR A 84 -5.62 -3.82 -9.32
CA THR A 84 -6.27 -2.68 -9.99
C THR A 84 -5.60 -2.29 -11.31
N ASN A 85 -4.46 -2.92 -11.65
CA ASN A 85 -3.63 -2.60 -12.82
C ASN A 85 -3.21 -1.11 -12.88
N ILE A 86 -3.01 -0.51 -11.69
CA ILE A 86 -2.62 0.89 -11.57
C ILE A 86 -1.09 1.00 -11.62
N LYS A 87 -0.60 2.02 -12.30
CA LYS A 87 0.83 2.33 -12.40
C LYS A 87 1.38 2.82 -11.05
N PHE A 88 2.59 2.35 -10.71
CA PHE A 88 3.41 2.91 -9.65
C PHE A 88 4.84 3.09 -10.15
N PHE A 89 5.59 4.01 -9.54
CA PHE A 89 6.91 4.44 -10.02
C PHE A 89 7.97 4.16 -8.97
N PHE A 90 9.18 3.81 -9.42
CA PHE A 90 10.31 3.50 -8.57
C PHE A 90 11.64 3.68 -9.33
N ASP A 91 12.76 3.79 -8.62
CA ASP A 91 14.08 3.83 -9.25
C ASP A 91 14.45 2.46 -9.80
N LYS A 92 14.93 2.37 -11.04
CA LYS A 92 15.27 1.11 -11.71
C LYS A 92 16.25 0.24 -10.92
N GLU A 93 17.16 0.86 -10.18
CA GLU A 93 18.13 0.18 -9.32
C GLU A 93 17.47 -0.66 -8.19
N ASP A 94 16.24 -0.35 -7.82
CA ASP A 94 15.49 -1.08 -6.80
C ASP A 94 14.65 -2.25 -7.38
N TYR A 95 14.69 -2.45 -8.72
CA TYR A 95 13.89 -3.49 -9.39
C TYR A 95 14.09 -4.87 -8.78
N ASP A 96 15.33 -5.29 -8.54
CA ASP A 96 15.65 -6.62 -7.99
C ASP A 96 15.07 -6.83 -6.57
N LYS A 97 14.93 -5.78 -5.79
CA LYS A 97 14.29 -5.82 -4.47
C LYS A 97 12.77 -5.89 -4.61
N ILE A 98 12.22 -5.09 -5.53
CA ILE A 98 10.79 -4.89 -5.74
C ILE A 98 10.16 -6.13 -6.38
N SER A 99 10.79 -6.71 -7.40
CA SER A 99 10.28 -7.86 -8.16
C SER A 99 10.12 -9.14 -7.34
N LYS A 100 10.73 -9.22 -6.17
CA LYS A 100 10.59 -10.36 -5.24
C LYS A 100 9.21 -10.46 -4.59
N TYR A 101 8.41 -9.39 -4.64
CA TYR A 101 7.13 -9.27 -3.96
C TYR A 101 6.00 -9.04 -4.95
N THR A 102 4.77 -9.33 -4.53
CA THR A 102 3.55 -9.03 -5.30
C THR A 102 2.88 -7.79 -4.73
N TRP A 103 2.88 -6.71 -5.49
CA TRP A 103 2.39 -5.40 -5.09
C TRP A 103 0.94 -5.20 -5.47
N ARG A 104 0.17 -4.64 -4.54
CA ARG A 104 -1.22 -4.26 -4.70
C ARG A 104 -1.44 -2.85 -4.18
N GLU A 105 -2.42 -2.15 -4.71
CA GLU A 105 -2.88 -0.91 -4.11
C GLU A 105 -3.84 -1.22 -2.94
N ASN A 106 -3.61 -0.59 -1.79
CA ASN A 106 -4.52 -0.69 -0.66
C ASN A 106 -5.64 0.37 -0.73
N GLU A 107 -6.64 0.28 0.16
CA GLU A 107 -7.78 1.21 0.22
C GLU A 107 -7.38 2.68 0.41
N ARG A 108 -6.20 2.94 0.95
CA ARG A 108 -5.65 4.29 1.16
C ARG A 108 -4.81 4.78 0.00
N GLY A 109 -4.69 4.02 -1.10
CA GLY A 109 -3.92 4.37 -2.30
C GLY A 109 -2.41 4.13 -2.19
N TYR A 110 -1.93 3.43 -1.16
CA TYR A 110 -0.52 3.05 -1.05
C TYR A 110 -0.24 1.74 -1.77
N ILE A 111 0.95 1.62 -2.33
CA ILE A 111 1.46 0.36 -2.88
C ILE A 111 2.01 -0.51 -1.75
N ALA A 112 1.43 -1.69 -1.58
CA ALA A 112 1.71 -2.57 -0.45
C ALA A 112 1.72 -4.04 -0.85
N THR A 113 2.41 -4.85 -0.05
CA THR A 113 2.39 -6.31 -0.11
C THR A 113 2.16 -6.90 1.28
N SER A 114 1.68 -8.14 1.34
CA SER A 114 1.53 -8.89 2.59
C SER A 114 2.66 -9.91 2.71
N LEU A 115 3.39 -9.84 3.81
CA LEU A 115 4.38 -10.82 4.22
C LEU A 115 3.67 -11.84 5.10
N ASN A 116 3.42 -13.04 4.56
CA ASN A 116 2.77 -14.10 5.31
C ASN A 116 3.78 -14.78 6.24
N ASN A 117 3.33 -15.08 7.48
CA ASN A 117 4.14 -15.77 8.49
C ASN A 117 5.54 -15.14 8.67
N TYR A 118 5.63 -13.80 8.69
CA TYR A 118 6.88 -13.05 8.69
C TYR A 118 7.77 -13.32 9.92
N ASP A 119 7.19 -13.76 11.01
CA ASP A 119 7.86 -14.04 12.29
C ASP A 119 7.95 -15.56 12.63
N GLY A 120 7.55 -16.43 11.70
CA GLY A 120 7.49 -17.88 11.91
C GLY A 120 6.35 -18.35 12.84
N LYS A 121 5.53 -17.42 13.37
CA LYS A 121 4.40 -17.70 14.30
C LYS A 121 3.02 -17.61 13.63
N GLY A 122 2.99 -17.45 12.31
CA GLY A 122 1.75 -17.34 11.54
C GLY A 122 1.20 -15.92 11.41
N HIS A 123 1.87 -14.90 11.94
CA HIS A 123 1.44 -13.51 11.79
C HIS A 123 1.75 -12.96 10.40
N ASN A 124 0.84 -12.16 9.89
CA ASN A 124 1.02 -11.47 8.62
C ASN A 124 1.37 -10.00 8.88
N LYS A 125 2.27 -9.46 8.06
CA LYS A 125 2.68 -8.06 8.14
C LYS A 125 2.49 -7.38 6.79
N THR A 126 1.94 -6.18 6.80
CA THR A 126 1.90 -5.34 5.59
C THR A 126 3.22 -4.58 5.46
N MET A 127 3.83 -4.68 4.28
CA MET A 127 5.01 -3.91 3.90
C MET A 127 4.63 -2.95 2.78
N PHE A 128 4.99 -1.68 2.92
CA PHE A 128 4.76 -0.67 1.91
C PHE A 128 5.97 -0.51 0.99
N LEU A 129 5.73 -0.21 -0.29
CA LEU A 129 6.80 -0.06 -1.29
C LEU A 129 7.79 1.05 -0.90
N HIS A 130 7.30 2.22 -0.47
CA HIS A 130 8.16 3.32 -0.02
C HIS A 130 9.04 2.94 1.18
N GLN A 131 8.58 2.05 2.06
CA GLN A 131 9.40 1.53 3.17
C GLN A 131 10.53 0.63 2.67
N LEU A 132 10.23 -0.26 1.71
CA LEU A 132 11.22 -1.14 1.10
C LEU A 132 12.31 -0.35 0.38
N VAL A 133 11.92 0.63 -0.44
CA VAL A 133 12.83 1.48 -1.23
C VAL A 133 13.73 2.31 -0.34
N MET A 134 13.19 2.90 0.72
CA MET A 134 13.94 3.73 1.66
C MET A 134 14.69 2.92 2.73
N GLY A 135 14.54 1.59 2.77
CA GLY A 135 15.15 0.75 3.80
C GLY A 135 14.70 1.10 5.21
N SER A 136 13.47 1.62 5.37
CA SER A 136 13.01 2.14 6.64
C SER A 136 12.59 1.05 7.61
N THR A 137 12.85 1.29 8.90
CA THR A 137 12.26 0.53 9.99
C THR A 137 10.83 1.02 10.27
N ASN A 138 10.01 0.20 10.95
CA ASN A 138 8.59 0.51 11.21
C ASN A 138 8.33 1.80 12.03
N SER A 139 9.36 2.37 12.67
CA SER A 139 9.24 3.57 13.49
C SER A 139 9.43 4.89 12.72
N GLN A 140 9.93 4.79 11.48
CA GLN A 140 10.22 5.97 10.66
C GLN A 140 9.04 6.31 9.76
N VAL A 141 8.61 7.56 9.79
CA VAL A 141 7.57 8.07 8.89
C VAL A 141 8.22 8.54 7.60
N ILE A 142 7.68 8.08 6.45
CA ILE A 142 8.10 8.51 5.12
C ILE A 142 6.95 9.26 4.48
N ASP A 143 7.23 10.41 3.90
CA ASP A 143 6.27 11.21 3.16
C ASP A 143 6.64 11.30 1.67
N HIS A 144 5.60 11.44 0.82
CA HIS A 144 5.72 11.63 -0.62
C HIS A 144 5.65 13.13 -0.92
N LYS A 145 6.74 13.69 -1.41
CA LYS A 145 6.87 15.12 -1.69
C LYS A 145 5.78 15.67 -2.62
N ASP A 146 5.42 14.91 -3.65
CA ASP A 146 4.36 15.25 -4.60
C ASP A 146 2.96 14.84 -4.14
N ARG A 147 2.82 14.24 -2.95
CA ARG A 147 1.58 13.65 -2.39
C ARG A 147 1.02 12.48 -3.20
N ASN A 148 1.73 12.00 -4.20
CA ASN A 148 1.35 10.83 -4.98
C ASN A 148 1.91 9.57 -4.33
N LYS A 149 1.07 8.82 -3.62
CA LYS A 149 1.44 7.60 -2.88
C LYS A 149 1.94 6.45 -3.76
N ARG A 150 1.78 6.57 -5.08
CA ARG A 150 2.25 5.62 -6.09
C ARG A 150 3.64 5.96 -6.62
N ASN A 151 4.14 7.17 -6.34
CA ASN A 151 5.46 7.62 -6.76
C ASN A 151 6.49 7.34 -5.65
N CYS A 152 7.09 6.15 -5.70
CA CYS A 152 8.09 5.68 -4.73
C CYS A 152 9.52 5.85 -5.24
N VAL A 153 9.78 6.79 -6.14
CA VAL A 153 11.14 7.21 -6.53
C VAL A 153 11.80 7.90 -5.33
N LYS A 154 13.05 7.55 -5.01
CA LYS A 154 13.77 8.05 -3.81
C LYS A 154 13.84 9.56 -3.74
N SER A 155 14.03 10.23 -4.88
CA SER A 155 14.03 11.70 -4.95
C SER A 155 12.71 12.34 -4.51
N ASN A 156 11.58 11.60 -4.65
CA ASN A 156 10.26 12.02 -4.19
C ASN A 156 9.96 11.65 -2.73
N LEU A 157 10.75 10.77 -2.12
CA LEU A 157 10.54 10.31 -0.75
C LEU A 157 11.47 11.05 0.22
N HIS A 158 11.01 11.27 1.44
CA HIS A 158 11.85 11.76 2.53
C HIS A 158 11.38 11.23 3.88
N PHE A 159 12.33 11.06 4.79
CA PHE A 159 12.01 10.80 6.19
C PHE A 159 11.46 12.06 6.82
N THR A 160 10.41 11.91 7.60
CA THR A 160 9.71 13.03 8.23
C THR A 160 9.26 12.63 9.64
N THR A 161 8.90 13.61 10.44
CA THR A 161 8.18 13.37 11.69
C THR A 161 6.69 13.30 11.44
N GLN A 162 5.95 12.69 12.37
CA GLN A 162 4.48 12.64 12.27
C GLN A 162 3.86 14.04 12.25
N GLN A 163 4.47 15.00 12.96
CA GLN A 163 4.04 16.40 12.98
C GLN A 163 4.25 17.09 11.63
N GLN A 164 5.42 16.91 11.01
CA GLN A 164 5.73 17.46 9.68
C GLN A 164 4.82 16.87 8.60
N ASN A 165 4.54 15.57 8.68
CA ASN A 165 3.63 14.92 7.74
C ASN A 165 2.18 15.46 7.84
N ILE A 166 1.74 15.86 9.06
CA ILE A 166 0.44 16.53 9.26
C ILE A 166 0.38 17.86 8.50
N LEU A 167 1.47 18.63 8.47
CA LEU A 167 1.53 19.91 7.77
C LEU A 167 1.46 19.75 6.24
N ASN A 168 1.91 18.62 5.70
CA ASN A 168 1.85 18.34 4.27
C ASN A 168 0.46 17.81 3.81
N ARG A 169 -0.48 17.61 4.74
CA ARG A 169 -1.83 17.12 4.37
C ARG A 169 -2.57 18.13 3.50
N PRO A 170 -3.31 17.65 2.49
CA PRO A 170 -4.21 18.51 1.75
C PRO A 170 -5.31 19.05 2.66
N MET A 171 -5.89 20.19 2.29
CA MET A 171 -7.03 20.75 2.96
C MET A 171 -8.18 19.74 3.05
N GLN A 172 -8.79 19.62 4.22
CA GLN A 172 -9.89 18.69 4.43
C GLN A 172 -11.14 19.16 3.68
N LYS A 173 -11.94 18.22 3.17
CA LYS A 173 -13.16 18.51 2.40
C LYS A 173 -14.21 19.32 3.18
N ASN A 174 -14.21 19.22 4.52
CA ASN A 174 -15.10 19.96 5.42
C ASN A 174 -14.53 21.29 5.88
N ASN A 175 -13.40 21.75 5.32
CA ASN A 175 -12.85 23.06 5.64
C ASN A 175 -13.71 24.15 5.00
N THR A 176 -14.28 25.02 5.84
CA THR A 176 -15.17 26.10 5.42
C THR A 176 -14.47 27.44 5.23
N SER A 177 -13.24 27.60 5.75
CA SER A 177 -12.47 28.84 5.63
C SER A 177 -11.67 28.94 4.34
N GLY A 178 -11.40 27.82 3.64
CA GLY A 178 -10.50 27.76 2.48
C GLY A 178 -9.01 27.76 2.84
N TYR A 179 -8.64 27.74 4.13
CA TYR A 179 -7.25 27.77 4.58
C TYR A 179 -6.98 26.71 5.66
N VAL A 180 -5.82 26.02 5.54
CA VAL A 180 -5.42 25.00 6.53
C VAL A 180 -5.12 25.67 7.87
N GLY A 181 -5.69 25.13 8.96
CA GLY A 181 -5.49 25.63 10.32
C GLY A 181 -6.20 26.95 10.62
N VAL A 182 -7.10 27.41 9.75
CA VAL A 182 -8.00 28.53 9.99
C VAL A 182 -9.43 28.03 9.99
N SER A 183 -10.23 28.49 10.93
CA SER A 183 -11.65 28.14 11.07
C SER A 183 -12.51 29.39 11.28
N ILE A 184 -13.79 29.30 10.89
CA ILE A 184 -14.78 30.34 11.16
C ILE A 184 -15.39 30.06 12.54
N ASN A 185 -15.39 31.05 13.43
CA ASN A 185 -15.98 30.95 14.76
C ASN A 185 -17.51 30.93 14.63
N LYS A 186 -18.15 29.91 15.17
CA LYS A 186 -19.61 29.78 15.15
C LYS A 186 -20.29 30.77 16.10
N ASP A 187 -19.64 31.05 17.21
CA ASP A 187 -20.12 31.99 18.21
C ASP A 187 -19.23 33.23 18.27
N ILE A 188 -19.65 34.27 17.56
CA ILE A 188 -18.95 35.55 17.48
C ILE A 188 -19.03 36.33 18.80
N LYS A 189 -20.10 36.12 19.60
CA LYS A 189 -20.28 36.84 20.88
C LYS A 189 -19.24 36.40 21.90
N THR A 190 -19.03 35.10 22.09
CA THR A 190 -18.01 34.56 23.01
C THR A 190 -16.59 34.91 22.57
N ASN A 191 -16.35 35.09 21.28
CA ASN A 191 -15.07 35.48 20.70
C ASN A 191 -14.87 37.01 20.58
N LYS A 192 -15.63 37.81 21.32
CA LYS A 192 -15.53 39.32 21.34
C LYS A 192 -15.61 39.92 19.92
N GLY A 193 -16.51 39.41 19.08
CA GLY A 193 -16.68 39.87 17.69
C GLY A 193 -15.70 39.29 16.69
N LYS A 194 -14.69 38.50 17.11
CA LYS A 194 -13.71 37.91 16.22
C LYS A 194 -14.28 36.72 15.47
N LYS A 195 -14.30 36.81 14.14
CA LYS A 195 -14.97 35.87 13.26
C LYS A 195 -14.09 34.64 12.88
N TYR A 196 -12.78 34.77 12.93
CA TYR A 196 -11.84 33.74 12.50
C TYR A 196 -10.93 33.31 13.62
N SER A 197 -10.57 32.03 13.65
CA SER A 197 -9.60 31.43 14.56
C SER A 197 -8.53 30.70 13.79
N ALA A 198 -7.27 31.01 14.05
CA ALA A 198 -6.13 30.27 13.50
C ALA A 198 -5.46 29.45 14.60
N HIS A 199 -5.02 28.23 14.26
CA HIS A 199 -4.35 27.34 15.21
C HIS A 199 -3.23 26.54 14.52
N ILE A 200 -2.21 26.19 15.31
CA ILE A 200 -1.09 25.35 14.91
C ILE A 200 -0.58 24.60 16.15
N SER A 201 -0.22 23.34 15.97
CA SER A 201 0.30 22.51 17.06
C SER A 201 1.70 22.02 16.75
N LYS A 202 2.59 22.08 17.75
CA LYS A 202 3.93 21.49 17.74
C LYS A 202 4.26 20.96 19.13
N ASP A 203 4.86 19.76 19.21
CA ASP A 203 5.31 19.11 20.45
C ASP A 203 4.25 19.09 21.55
N ASN A 204 3.03 18.65 21.20
CA ASN A 204 1.84 18.62 22.07
C ASN A 204 1.39 20.00 22.60
N LYS A 205 1.96 21.09 22.12
CA LYS A 205 1.49 22.46 22.38
C LYS A 205 0.67 22.97 21.21
N THR A 206 -0.52 23.54 21.51
CA THR A 206 -1.36 24.20 20.51
C THR A 206 -1.30 25.71 20.73
N TYR A 207 -0.93 26.41 19.68
CA TYR A 207 -0.97 27.86 19.59
C TYR A 207 -2.23 28.24 18.83
N SER A 208 -3.04 29.16 19.40
CA SER A 208 -4.26 29.60 18.75
C SER A 208 -4.48 31.09 19.01
N LYS A 209 -5.08 31.78 18.03
CA LYS A 209 -5.42 33.19 18.12
C LYS A 209 -6.65 33.46 17.26
N SER A 210 -7.54 34.38 17.75
CA SER A 210 -8.74 34.77 17.01
C SER A 210 -8.59 36.17 16.42
N PHE A 211 -9.20 36.38 15.24
CA PHE A 211 -9.03 37.54 14.38
C PHE A 211 -10.37 38.04 13.87
N TYR A 212 -10.42 39.29 13.45
CA TYR A 212 -11.60 39.91 12.86
C TYR A 212 -11.70 39.57 11.36
N THR A 213 -10.56 39.49 10.67
CA THR A 213 -10.52 39.20 9.23
C THR A 213 -9.81 37.85 8.96
N ILE A 214 -10.09 37.29 7.79
CA ILE A 214 -9.46 36.03 7.36
C ILE A 214 -8.00 36.24 6.98
N GLU A 215 -7.67 37.41 6.43
CA GLU A 215 -6.33 37.77 6.01
C GLU A 215 -5.39 37.81 7.23
N GLU A 216 -5.83 38.43 8.33
CA GLU A 216 -5.07 38.45 9.60
C GLU A 216 -4.85 37.02 10.14
N ALA A 217 -5.87 36.18 10.09
CA ALA A 217 -5.79 34.80 10.56
C ALA A 217 -4.80 33.98 9.73
N VAL A 218 -4.83 34.14 8.40
CA VAL A 218 -3.92 33.46 7.48
C VAL A 218 -2.49 33.97 7.64
N ALA A 219 -2.28 35.28 7.76
CA ALA A 219 -0.97 35.88 7.97
C ALA A 219 -0.32 35.35 9.26
N TRP A 220 -1.07 35.38 10.37
CA TRP A 220 -0.59 34.84 11.65
C TRP A 220 -0.27 33.33 11.55
N ARG A 221 -1.10 32.57 10.84
CA ARG A 221 -0.88 31.12 10.67
C ARG A 221 0.42 30.83 9.90
N ARG A 222 0.72 31.61 8.85
CA ARG A 222 1.97 31.52 8.08
C ARG A 222 3.18 31.90 8.91
N GLU A 223 3.11 33.02 9.64
CA GLU A 223 4.18 33.45 10.54
C GLU A 223 4.51 32.37 11.58
N MET A 224 3.49 31.76 12.17
CA MET A 224 3.67 30.68 13.14
C MET A 224 4.21 29.39 12.50
N GLU A 225 3.83 29.10 11.28
CA GLU A 225 4.44 27.99 10.51
C GLU A 225 5.93 28.24 10.33
N ASP A 226 6.31 29.38 9.81
CA ASP A 226 7.72 29.75 9.59
C ASP A 226 8.52 29.71 10.90
N LYS A 227 7.96 30.23 11.99
CA LYS A 227 8.59 30.24 13.32
C LYS A 227 8.78 28.84 13.90
N LEU A 228 7.78 27.96 13.76
CA LEU A 228 7.80 26.65 14.41
C LEU A 228 8.45 25.56 13.53
N PHE A 229 8.45 25.72 12.20
CA PHE A 229 8.85 24.70 11.25
C PHE A 229 9.75 25.24 10.13
N SER A 230 10.62 26.21 10.43
CA SER A 230 11.52 26.87 9.46
C SER A 230 12.31 25.90 8.61
N GLU A 231 12.86 24.83 9.20
CA GLU A 231 13.64 23.81 8.49
C GLU A 231 12.81 23.02 7.46
N PHE A 232 11.50 22.86 7.69
CA PHE A 232 10.60 22.14 6.80
C PHE A 232 10.13 23.03 5.62
N TYR A 233 10.13 24.35 5.80
CA TYR A 233 9.64 25.31 4.81
C TYR A 233 10.62 25.64 3.71
N ILE A 234 11.93 25.45 3.91
CA ILE A 234 12.94 25.52 2.83
C ILE A 234 12.50 24.63 1.67
N TYR A 235 11.88 23.50 2.00
CA TYR A 235 11.38 22.50 1.07
C TYR A 235 10.11 22.90 0.29
N LYS A 236 9.22 23.74 0.84
CA LYS A 236 8.01 24.23 0.16
C LYS A 236 8.26 25.47 -0.71
N LYS A 237 9.25 26.29 -0.40
CA LYS A 237 9.59 27.50 -1.17
C LYS A 237 10.10 27.16 -2.57
N ASP A 238 10.80 26.04 -2.74
CA ASP A 238 11.32 25.62 -4.05
C ASP A 238 10.20 25.25 -5.05
N LYS A 239 8.98 24.94 -4.55
CA LYS A 239 7.83 24.59 -5.40
C LYS A 239 6.87 25.74 -5.73
N LEU A 240 7.02 26.91 -5.13
CA LEU A 240 6.20 28.09 -5.42
C LEU A 240 6.83 28.99 -6.48
N ASN A 241 8.04 28.66 -6.94
CA ASN A 241 8.80 29.39 -7.97
C ASN A 241 8.89 28.61 -9.31
N GLU A 242 8.21 27.46 -9.41
CA GLU A 242 7.95 26.71 -10.65
C GLU A 242 6.46 26.88 -11.07
#